data_20a715d2860054e9ea275f4dc9747f0b
#
_entry.id   20a715d2860054e9ea275f4dc9747f0b
#
_cell.length_a   1.000
_cell.length_b   1.000
_cell.length_c   1.000
_cell.angle_alpha   90.00
_cell.angle_beta   90.00
_cell.angle_gamma   90.00
#
_symmetry.space_group_name_H-M   'P 1'
#
loop_
_entity.id
_entity.type
_entity.pdbx_description
1 polymer ?
#
loop_
_entity_poly.entity_id
_entity_poly.type
_entity_poly.pdbx_seq_one_letter_code
_entity_poly.pdbx_strand_id
1 'polypeptide(L)'
;MRPEYSAWIKANVDGDGFGFCRSYAEKMVKAFPELRVVRGHYYCVVWGQRGHWWCETEAREIVDPTAAQFPSKGAGVYDGFTGDDSELPTGRCPNCGEFCFHGKSFCSDDCGRSYVAWINAEAAR
;
A
#
# COMPACT_ATOMS: atom_id res chain seq x y z
N MET A 1 16.96 9.13 -7.29
CA MET A 1 17.14 7.84 -6.56
C MET A 1 18.49 7.24 -6.94
N ARG A 2 19.20 6.71 -5.95
CA ARG A 2 20.52 6.11 -6.19
C ARG A 2 20.43 4.90 -7.11
N PRO A 3 21.41 4.69 -8.01
CA PRO A 3 21.36 3.59 -8.98
C PRO A 3 21.25 2.19 -8.37
N GLU A 4 21.86 1.97 -7.19
CA GLU A 4 21.80 0.67 -6.53
C GLU A 4 20.39 0.34 -6.03
N TYR A 5 19.58 1.33 -5.67
CA TYR A 5 18.19 1.11 -5.28
C TYR A 5 17.36 0.70 -6.49
N SER A 6 17.53 1.41 -7.61
CA SER A 6 16.82 1.09 -8.86
C SER A 6 17.20 -0.32 -9.36
N ALA A 7 18.47 -0.69 -9.29
CA ALA A 7 18.95 -2.00 -9.71
C ALA A 7 18.35 -3.11 -8.82
N TRP A 8 18.28 -2.89 -7.51
CA TRP A 8 17.69 -3.86 -6.59
C TRP A 8 16.20 -4.08 -6.89
N ILE A 9 15.46 -2.98 -7.09
CA ILE A 9 14.03 -3.04 -7.40
C ILE A 9 13.80 -3.84 -8.68
N LYS A 10 14.56 -3.53 -9.73
CA LYS A 10 14.45 -4.25 -11.01
C LYS A 10 14.75 -5.74 -10.87
N ALA A 11 15.70 -6.11 -10.02
CA ALA A 11 16.12 -7.50 -9.85
C ALA A 11 15.21 -8.30 -8.92
N ASN A 12 14.52 -7.66 -7.95
CA ASN A 12 13.84 -8.34 -6.85
C ASN A 12 12.32 -8.19 -6.84
N VAL A 13 11.77 -7.14 -7.43
CA VAL A 13 10.32 -6.92 -7.43
C VAL A 13 9.71 -7.58 -8.66
N ASP A 14 8.80 -8.54 -8.43
CA ASP A 14 8.10 -9.23 -9.50
C ASP A 14 6.97 -8.34 -10.05
N GLY A 15 7.02 -8.07 -11.35
CA GLY A 15 6.03 -7.22 -12.01
C GLY A 15 6.02 -5.80 -11.40
N ASP A 16 4.85 -5.31 -11.04
CA ASP A 16 4.68 -4.00 -10.38
C ASP A 16 4.63 -4.07 -8.86
N GLY A 17 4.65 -5.26 -8.28
CA GLY A 17 4.58 -5.48 -6.84
C GLY A 17 3.20 -5.26 -6.22
N PHE A 18 2.14 -5.20 -7.01
CA PHE A 18 0.79 -4.96 -6.53
C PHE A 18 0.38 -5.92 -5.41
N GLY A 19 -0.10 -5.36 -4.30
CA GLY A 19 -0.51 -6.14 -3.14
C GLY A 19 0.61 -6.51 -2.17
N PHE A 20 1.88 -6.23 -2.49
CA PHE A 20 3.04 -6.64 -1.70
C PHE A 20 3.93 -5.47 -1.26
N CYS A 21 3.39 -4.25 -1.20
CA CYS A 21 4.19 -3.06 -0.89
C CYS A 21 4.93 -3.17 0.44
N ARG A 22 4.28 -3.66 1.50
CA ARG A 22 4.91 -3.85 2.80
C ARG A 22 6.05 -4.87 2.74
N SER A 23 5.80 -6.01 2.12
CA SER A 23 6.79 -7.08 2.01
C SER A 23 8.05 -6.62 1.28
N TYR A 24 7.89 -5.93 0.16
CA TYR A 24 9.05 -5.41 -0.60
C TYR A 24 9.77 -4.29 0.13
N ALA A 25 9.05 -3.40 0.81
CA ALA A 25 9.67 -2.35 1.61
C ALA A 25 10.54 -2.95 2.73
N GLU A 26 10.03 -3.95 3.45
CA GLU A 26 10.78 -4.65 4.50
C GLU A 26 12.01 -5.38 3.94
N LYS A 27 11.88 -6.05 2.80
CA LYS A 27 13.01 -6.73 2.14
C LYS A 27 14.08 -5.75 1.69
N MET A 28 13.66 -4.59 1.19
CA MET A 28 14.60 -3.56 0.73
C MET A 28 15.40 -2.97 1.89
N VAL A 29 14.80 -2.76 3.05
CA VAL A 29 15.49 -2.30 4.26
C VAL A 29 16.51 -3.33 4.73
N LYS A 30 16.23 -4.63 4.59
CA LYS A 30 17.22 -5.67 4.90
C LYS A 30 18.44 -5.60 3.98
N ALA A 31 18.22 -5.29 2.70
CA ALA A 31 19.31 -5.12 1.73
C ALA A 31 20.07 -3.81 1.92
N PHE A 32 19.37 -2.76 2.34
CA PHE A 32 19.93 -1.41 2.53
C PHE A 32 19.51 -0.88 3.91
N PRO A 33 20.29 -1.21 4.97
CA PRO A 33 19.92 -0.85 6.35
C PRO A 33 19.83 0.65 6.64
N GLU A 34 20.38 1.49 5.78
CA GLU A 34 20.26 2.95 5.87
C GLU A 34 18.86 3.45 5.55
N LEU A 35 18.05 2.62 4.88
CA LEU A 35 16.65 2.94 4.59
C LEU A 35 15.77 2.59 5.79
N ARG A 36 14.64 3.29 5.91
CA ARG A 36 13.59 2.94 6.87
C ARG A 36 12.28 2.67 6.14
N VAL A 37 11.47 1.80 6.70
CA VAL A 37 10.12 1.53 6.21
C VAL A 37 9.19 2.64 6.70
N VAL A 38 8.37 3.16 5.80
CA VAL A 38 7.35 4.18 6.10
C VAL A 38 5.99 3.65 5.68
N ARG A 39 5.01 3.84 6.54
CA ARG A 39 3.61 3.59 6.25
C ARG A 39 2.87 4.91 6.17
N GLY A 40 1.96 5.04 5.23
CA GLY A 40 1.16 6.25 5.09
C GLY A 40 0.18 6.14 3.95
N HIS A 41 -0.07 7.27 3.31
CA HIS A 41 -0.95 7.37 2.16
C HIS A 41 -0.17 7.85 0.93
N TYR A 42 -0.55 7.31 -0.22
CA TYR A 42 -0.07 7.76 -1.52
C TYR A 42 -1.26 8.28 -2.32
N TYR A 43 -1.15 9.51 -2.79
CA TYR A 43 -2.18 10.15 -3.61
C TYR A 43 -1.83 10.00 -5.09
N CYS A 44 -2.58 9.15 -5.77
CA CYS A 44 -2.45 8.95 -7.21
C CYS A 44 -3.56 9.74 -7.91
N VAL A 45 -3.23 10.47 -8.97
CA VAL A 45 -4.20 11.26 -9.74
C VAL A 45 -5.34 10.39 -10.27
N VAL A 46 -5.02 9.14 -10.65
CA VAL A 46 -6.01 8.23 -11.25
C VAL A 46 -6.83 7.49 -10.19
N TRP A 47 -6.18 6.99 -9.13
CA TRP A 47 -6.83 6.14 -8.13
C TRP A 47 -7.20 6.86 -6.84
N GLY A 48 -6.77 8.11 -6.66
CA GLY A 48 -6.98 8.85 -5.43
C GLY A 48 -6.08 8.37 -4.30
N GLN A 49 -6.53 8.54 -3.06
CA GLN A 49 -5.76 8.18 -1.87
C GLN A 49 -5.73 6.68 -1.66
N ARG A 50 -4.53 6.13 -1.46
CA ARG A 50 -4.30 4.72 -1.17
C ARG A 50 -3.40 4.57 0.04
N GLY A 51 -3.71 3.62 0.94
CA GLY A 51 -2.76 3.18 1.95
C GLY A 51 -1.57 2.53 1.28
N HIS A 52 -0.36 2.85 1.74
CA HIS A 52 0.85 2.38 1.06
C HIS A 52 2.02 2.26 2.03
N TRP A 53 2.98 1.41 1.67
CA TRP A 53 4.25 1.24 2.36
C TRP A 53 5.37 1.51 1.37
N TRP A 54 6.40 2.23 1.83
CA TRP A 54 7.58 2.53 1.02
C TRP A 54 8.80 2.68 1.91
N CYS A 55 9.94 3.01 1.33
CA CYS A 55 11.16 3.30 2.08
C CYS A 55 11.53 4.77 1.94
N GLU A 56 12.27 5.27 2.94
CA GLU A 56 12.87 6.60 2.90
C GLU A 56 14.32 6.52 3.34
N THR A 57 15.17 7.39 2.76
CA THR A 57 16.54 7.61 3.22
C THR A 57 16.55 8.47 4.48
N GLU A 58 17.72 8.64 5.10
CA GLU A 58 17.88 9.55 6.24
C GLU A 58 17.55 11.00 5.87
N ALA A 59 17.78 11.39 4.63
CA ALA A 59 17.43 12.70 4.09
C ALA A 59 15.95 12.80 3.68
N ARG A 60 15.14 11.77 3.98
CA ARG A 60 13.71 11.68 3.64
C ARG A 60 13.42 11.64 2.14
N GLU A 61 14.37 11.19 1.35
CA GLU A 61 14.10 10.90 -0.05
C GLU A 61 13.28 9.62 -0.17
N ILE A 62 12.28 9.64 -1.04
CA ILE A 62 11.39 8.49 -1.26
C ILE A 62 12.13 7.42 -2.07
N VAL A 63 12.08 6.18 -1.57
CA VAL A 63 12.53 4.99 -2.28
C VAL A 63 11.40 3.98 -2.23
N ASP A 64 10.60 3.90 -3.28
CA ASP A 64 9.40 3.07 -3.31
C ASP A 64 9.60 1.87 -4.24
N PRO A 65 9.80 0.66 -3.69
CA PRO A 65 10.04 -0.53 -4.52
C PRO A 65 8.82 -0.95 -5.35
N THR A 66 7.62 -0.52 -4.98
CA THR A 66 6.39 -0.89 -5.69
C THR A 66 5.67 0.30 -6.31
N ALA A 67 6.38 1.40 -6.59
CA ALA A 67 5.80 2.59 -7.21
C ALA A 67 5.13 2.29 -8.56
N ALA A 68 5.61 1.30 -9.29
CA ALA A 68 5.08 0.91 -10.60
C ALA A 68 3.66 0.36 -10.54
N GLN A 69 3.16 -0.05 -9.35
CA GLN A 69 1.77 -0.51 -9.21
C GLN A 69 0.74 0.60 -9.44
N PHE A 70 1.15 1.85 -9.27
CA PHE A 70 0.25 2.99 -9.48
C PHE A 70 0.41 3.56 -10.88
N PRO A 71 -0.68 4.02 -11.52
CA PRO A 71 -0.58 4.68 -12.83
C PRO A 71 0.37 5.87 -12.86
N SER A 72 0.48 6.61 -11.75
CA SER A 72 1.40 7.75 -11.64
C SER A 72 2.85 7.35 -11.38
N LYS A 73 3.13 6.06 -11.12
CA LYS A 73 4.48 5.48 -10.96
C LYS A 73 5.38 6.25 -10.00
N GLY A 74 4.82 6.69 -8.86
CA GLY A 74 5.57 7.42 -7.84
C GLY A 74 5.61 8.94 -8.02
N ALA A 75 4.99 9.48 -9.07
CA ALA A 75 4.91 10.93 -9.30
C ALA A 75 3.80 11.61 -8.48
N GLY A 76 3.02 10.85 -7.72
CA GLY A 76 2.00 11.38 -6.83
C GLY A 76 2.58 11.92 -5.52
N VAL A 77 1.72 12.10 -4.53
CA VAL A 77 2.10 12.68 -3.24
C VAL A 77 2.19 11.59 -2.17
N TYR A 78 3.35 11.49 -1.54
CA TYR A 78 3.59 10.59 -0.41
C TYR A 78 3.35 11.36 0.90
N ASP A 79 2.50 10.82 1.76
CA ASP A 79 2.18 11.39 3.07
C ASP A 79 2.40 10.32 4.14
N GLY A 80 3.60 10.32 4.72
CA GLY A 80 4.00 9.36 5.73
C GLY A 80 3.31 9.63 7.08
N PHE A 81 2.81 8.57 7.70
CA PHE A 81 2.20 8.65 9.02
C PHE A 81 3.27 8.57 10.11
N THR A 82 3.20 9.47 11.08
CA THR A 82 4.19 9.57 12.16
C THR A 82 3.64 9.22 13.54
N GLY A 83 2.33 8.91 13.62
CA GLY A 83 1.65 8.55 14.86
C GLY A 83 1.52 7.05 15.08
N ASP A 84 0.47 6.66 15.78
CA ASP A 84 0.15 5.26 16.04
C ASP A 84 -0.40 4.61 14.77
N ASP A 85 0.25 3.56 14.29
CA ASP A 85 -0.17 2.81 13.10
C ASP A 85 -1.59 2.25 13.20
N SER A 86 -2.09 2.02 14.41
CA SER A 86 -3.45 1.51 14.60
C SER A 86 -4.53 2.49 14.14
N GLU A 87 -4.20 3.77 14.06
CA GLU A 87 -5.13 4.82 13.60
C GLU A 87 -5.19 4.92 12.07
N LEU A 88 -4.25 4.28 11.36
CA LEU A 88 -4.25 4.30 9.91
C LEU A 88 -5.21 3.28 9.32
N PRO A 89 -6.03 3.67 8.36
CA PRO A 89 -6.84 2.70 7.64
C PRO A 89 -5.97 1.72 6.88
N THR A 90 -6.36 0.44 6.91
CA THR A 90 -5.67 -0.63 6.19
C THR A 90 -6.28 -0.90 4.82
N GLY A 91 -7.42 -0.30 4.52
CA GLY A 91 -8.09 -0.42 3.24
C GLY A 91 -9.48 0.19 3.30
N ARG A 92 -10.28 -0.09 2.29
CA ARG A 92 -11.68 0.32 2.23
C ARG A 92 -12.60 -0.88 2.21
N CYS A 93 -13.74 -0.76 2.86
CA CYS A 93 -14.80 -1.77 2.84
C CYS A 93 -15.34 -1.91 1.42
N PRO A 94 -15.31 -3.11 0.80
CA PRO A 94 -15.84 -3.28 -0.54
C PRO A 94 -17.36 -3.15 -0.62
N ASN A 95 -18.06 -3.21 0.52
CA ASN A 95 -19.52 -3.09 0.57
C ASN A 95 -19.99 -1.63 0.61
N CYS A 96 -19.37 -0.78 1.44
CA CYS A 96 -19.85 0.59 1.65
C CYS A 96 -18.82 1.69 1.34
N GLY A 97 -17.56 1.34 1.11
CA GLY A 97 -16.50 2.30 0.82
C GLY A 97 -15.87 2.97 2.03
N GLU A 98 -16.34 2.68 3.25
CA GLU A 98 -15.75 3.22 4.46
C GLU A 98 -14.35 2.66 4.72
N PHE A 99 -13.54 3.40 5.46
CA PHE A 99 -12.21 2.94 5.83
C PHE A 99 -12.29 1.75 6.79
N CYS A 100 -11.41 0.77 6.55
CA CYS A 100 -11.20 -0.36 7.44
C CYS A 100 -9.89 -0.19 8.20
N PHE A 101 -9.82 -0.73 9.42
CA PHE A 101 -8.68 -0.61 10.32
C PHE A 101 -8.25 -2.00 10.81
N HIS A 102 -7.03 -2.09 11.35
CA HIS A 102 -6.51 -3.32 11.97
C HIS A 102 -6.50 -4.55 11.05
N GLY A 103 -6.30 -4.31 9.75
CA GLY A 103 -6.24 -5.40 8.76
C GLY A 103 -7.58 -6.02 8.42
N LYS A 104 -8.69 -5.43 8.85
CA LYS A 104 -10.02 -5.94 8.54
C LYS A 104 -10.38 -5.68 7.08
N SER A 105 -11.06 -6.64 6.47
CA SER A 105 -11.53 -6.52 5.08
C SER A 105 -12.82 -5.71 4.94
N PHE A 106 -13.61 -5.62 6.01
CA PHE A 106 -14.89 -4.89 6.04
C PHE A 106 -14.91 -3.94 7.23
N CYS A 107 -15.66 -2.84 7.11
CA CYS A 107 -15.77 -1.87 8.18
C CYS A 107 -16.54 -2.41 9.39
N SER A 108 -17.42 -3.41 9.18
CA SER A 108 -18.22 -4.07 10.22
C SER A 108 -18.59 -5.48 9.78
N ASP A 109 -19.03 -6.31 10.74
CA ASP A 109 -19.54 -7.65 10.45
C ASP A 109 -20.81 -7.61 9.58
N ASP A 110 -21.65 -6.60 9.78
CA ASP A 110 -22.85 -6.41 8.97
C ASP A 110 -22.51 -6.15 7.51
N CYS A 111 -21.53 -5.30 7.23
CA CYS A 111 -21.05 -5.08 5.86
C CYS A 111 -20.46 -6.35 5.25
N GLY A 112 -19.72 -7.13 6.02
CA GLY A 112 -19.18 -8.40 5.57
C GLY A 112 -20.27 -9.38 5.17
N ARG A 113 -21.30 -9.54 6.00
CA ARG A 113 -22.43 -10.42 5.73
C ARG A 113 -23.22 -9.95 4.50
N SER A 114 -23.48 -8.65 4.40
CA SER A 114 -24.20 -8.09 3.23
C SER A 114 -23.45 -8.32 1.93
N TYR A 115 -22.15 -8.10 1.94
CA TYR A 115 -21.31 -8.30 0.76
C TYR A 115 -21.28 -9.76 0.30
N VAL A 116 -21.11 -10.70 1.25
CA VAL A 116 -21.11 -12.13 0.96
C VAL A 116 -22.47 -12.57 0.43
N ALA A 117 -23.55 -12.09 1.02
CA ALA A 117 -24.91 -12.40 0.54
C ALA A 117 -25.14 -11.90 -0.88
N TRP A 118 -24.64 -10.70 -1.21
CA TRP A 118 -24.75 -10.16 -2.58
C TRP A 118 -23.95 -10.99 -3.58
N ILE A 119 -22.71 -11.38 -3.24
CA ILE A 119 -21.88 -12.23 -4.13
C ILE A 119 -22.57 -13.57 -4.37
N ASN A 120 -23.11 -14.20 -3.32
CA ASN A 120 -23.79 -15.49 -3.45
C ASN A 120 -25.05 -15.37 -4.33
N ALA A 121 -25.79 -14.27 -4.20
CA ALA A 121 -26.95 -14.04 -5.06
C ALA A 121 -26.57 -13.85 -6.54
N GLU A 122 -25.48 -13.13 -6.81
CA GLU A 122 -24.98 -12.97 -8.18
C GLU A 122 -24.48 -14.29 -8.77
N ALA A 123 -23.82 -15.12 -7.98
CA ALA A 123 -23.31 -16.42 -8.41
C ALA A 123 -24.45 -17.42 -8.70
N ALA A 124 -25.64 -17.25 -8.10
CA ALA A 124 -26.79 -18.12 -8.27
C ALA A 124 -27.64 -17.77 -9.51
N ARG A 125 -27.36 -16.68 -10.20
CA ARG A 125 -28.08 -16.27 -11.41
C ARG A 125 -27.70 -17.07 -12.63
#